data_715f0e9b0890328b216426a36153b300
#
_entry.id   715f0e9b0890328b216426a36153b300
#
_cell.length_a   1.000
_cell.length_b   1.000
_cell.length_c   1.000
_cell.angle_alpha   90.00
_cell.angle_beta   90.00
_cell.angle_gamma   90.00
#
_symmetry.space_group_name_H-M   'P 1'
#
loop_
_entity.id
_entity.type
_entity.pdbx_description
1 polymer ?
#
loop_
_entity_poly.entity_id
_entity_poly.type
_entity_poly.pdbx_seq_one_letter_code
_entity_poly.pdbx_strand_id
1 'polypeptide(L)'
;MLGLLEVLLQMTRPYKDLEITDQYIIREFDENIDPIELLWHRDDEDRTIEILGETDWQIQLDDSLPTSLSQRIFIPRHMWHRTIKGTGPLKIKIYKS
;
A
#
# COMPACT_ATOMS: atom_id res chain seq x y z
N MET A 1 -22.61 -13.60 -4.10
CA MET A 1 -22.64 -12.58 -5.18
C MET A 1 -22.34 -11.22 -4.59
N LEU A 2 -21.42 -10.47 -5.19
CA LEU A 2 -21.14 -9.12 -4.74
C LEU A 2 -22.21 -8.17 -5.21
N GLY A 3 -22.55 -7.20 -4.36
CA GLY A 3 -23.46 -6.13 -4.75
C GLY A 3 -22.75 -5.14 -5.67
N LEU A 4 -23.56 -4.27 -6.31
CA LEU A 4 -23.02 -3.26 -7.23
C LEU A 4 -22.01 -2.34 -6.54
N LEU A 5 -22.31 -1.91 -5.32
CA LEU A 5 -21.40 -1.03 -4.56
C LEU A 5 -20.06 -1.71 -4.30
N GLU A 6 -20.06 -2.98 -3.95
CA GLU A 6 -18.82 -3.72 -3.70
C GLU A 6 -17.98 -3.87 -4.97
N VAL A 7 -18.62 -4.08 -6.10
CA VAL A 7 -17.92 -4.14 -7.39
C VAL A 7 -17.29 -2.81 -7.72
N LEU A 8 -18.00 -1.70 -7.52
CA LEU A 8 -17.48 -0.36 -7.75
C LEU A 8 -16.29 -0.06 -6.85
N LEU A 9 -16.38 -0.44 -5.56
CA LEU A 9 -15.27 -0.24 -4.62
C LEU A 9 -14.03 -1.02 -5.05
N GLN A 10 -14.20 -2.24 -5.55
CA GLN A 10 -13.07 -3.03 -6.04
C GLN A 10 -12.42 -2.40 -7.28
N MET A 11 -13.23 -1.83 -8.16
CA MET A 11 -12.74 -1.18 -9.37
C MET A 11 -11.98 0.12 -9.09
N THR A 12 -12.25 0.75 -7.95
CA THR A 12 -11.61 2.02 -7.58
C THR A 12 -10.45 1.86 -6.61
N ARG A 13 -10.09 0.64 -6.24
CA ARG A 13 -8.96 0.41 -5.35
C ARG A 13 -7.66 0.88 -5.98
N PRO A 14 -6.78 1.53 -5.19
CA PRO A 14 -5.49 2.01 -5.69
C PRO A 14 -4.47 0.90 -5.91
N TYR A 15 -4.82 -0.34 -5.64
CA TYR A 15 -3.90 -1.46 -5.70
C TYR A 15 -4.61 -2.76 -6.10
N LYS A 16 -3.79 -3.76 -6.39
CA LYS A 16 -4.24 -5.12 -6.72
C LYS A 16 -3.46 -6.13 -5.89
N ASP A 17 -4.18 -7.02 -5.20
CA ASP A 17 -3.52 -8.09 -4.45
C ASP A 17 -3.25 -9.27 -5.38
N LEU A 18 -1.97 -9.55 -5.59
CA LEU A 18 -1.52 -10.62 -6.48
C LEU A 18 -1.51 -11.99 -5.80
N GLU A 19 -1.25 -11.99 -4.49
CA GLU A 19 -1.19 -13.22 -3.71
C GLU A 19 -1.60 -12.91 -2.27
N ILE A 20 -2.45 -13.77 -1.70
CA ILE A 20 -2.91 -13.64 -0.32
C ILE A 20 -2.72 -14.98 0.36
N THR A 21 -1.94 -15.01 1.45
CA THR A 21 -1.74 -16.20 2.27
C THR A 21 -2.07 -15.89 3.72
N ASP A 22 -1.97 -16.89 4.59
CA ASP A 22 -2.15 -16.69 6.04
C ASP A 22 -1.06 -15.81 6.65
N GLN A 23 0.08 -15.67 5.97
CA GLN A 23 1.27 -15.00 6.50
C GLN A 23 1.59 -13.68 5.84
N TYR A 24 1.18 -13.49 4.60
CA TYR A 24 1.51 -12.26 3.86
C TYR A 24 0.53 -11.99 2.72
N ILE A 25 0.62 -10.78 2.20
CA ILE A 25 -0.08 -10.32 0.99
C ILE A 25 0.97 -9.71 0.07
N ILE A 26 0.94 -10.09 -1.22
CA ILE A 26 1.72 -9.39 -2.24
C ILE A 26 0.77 -8.45 -2.97
N ARG A 27 1.10 -7.17 -2.94
CA ARG A 27 0.25 -6.09 -3.45
C ARG A 27 0.99 -5.26 -4.47
N GLU A 28 0.31 -4.92 -5.55
CA GLU A 28 0.87 -4.07 -6.60
C GLU A 28 0.04 -2.81 -6.76
N PHE A 29 0.72 -1.67 -6.79
CA PHE A 29 0.13 -0.37 -7.10
C PHE A 29 0.44 -0.03 -8.55
N ASP A 30 -0.60 0.39 -9.29
CA ASP A 30 -0.47 0.75 -10.70
C ASP A 30 0.20 2.12 -10.84
N GLU A 31 1.14 2.23 -11.77
CA GLU A 31 1.82 3.49 -12.07
C GLU A 31 0.90 4.57 -12.61
N ASN A 32 -0.23 4.20 -13.19
CA ASN A 32 -1.19 5.15 -13.78
C ASN A 32 -2.27 5.60 -12.81
N ILE A 33 -2.20 5.16 -11.56
CA ILE A 33 -3.22 5.52 -10.59
C ILE A 33 -3.16 7.01 -10.26
N ASP A 34 -4.33 7.63 -10.06
CA ASP A 34 -4.40 9.02 -9.62
C ASP A 34 -3.87 9.12 -8.19
N PRO A 35 -2.87 9.97 -7.92
CA PRO A 35 -2.33 10.12 -6.57
C PRO A 35 -3.36 10.44 -5.50
N ILE A 36 -4.48 11.07 -5.86
CA ILE A 36 -5.54 11.39 -4.90
C ILE A 36 -6.15 10.12 -4.28
N GLU A 37 -6.05 8.98 -4.96
CA GLU A 37 -6.55 7.72 -4.43
C GLU A 37 -5.61 7.12 -3.39
N LEU A 38 -4.38 7.66 -3.25
CA LEU A 38 -3.41 7.24 -2.25
C LEU A 38 -3.51 8.11 -1.01
N LEU A 39 -4.70 8.17 -0.43
CA LEU A 39 -5.03 9.08 0.67
C LEU A 39 -4.48 8.58 2.02
N TRP A 40 -4.38 9.51 2.97
CA TRP A 40 -4.05 9.17 4.33
C TRP A 40 -5.01 8.14 4.90
N HIS A 41 -4.46 7.09 5.49
CA HIS A 41 -5.24 6.03 6.13
C HIS A 41 -4.44 5.42 7.29
N ARG A 42 -5.10 4.58 8.07
CA ARG A 42 -4.47 3.84 9.14
C ARG A 42 -5.00 2.42 9.14
N ASP A 43 -4.21 1.51 9.67
CA ASP A 43 -4.56 0.09 9.77
C ASP A 43 -4.78 -0.28 11.25
N ASP A 44 -5.57 -1.30 11.48
CA ASP A 44 -5.84 -1.80 12.83
C ASP A 44 -4.78 -2.79 13.33
N GLU A 45 -3.77 -3.05 12.51
CA GLU A 45 -2.70 -4.01 12.80
C GLU A 45 -1.35 -3.37 12.54
N ASP A 46 -0.33 -3.85 13.28
CA ASP A 46 1.06 -3.55 12.92
C ASP A 46 1.36 -4.18 11.56
N ARG A 47 2.12 -3.47 10.73
CA ARG A 47 2.49 -3.98 9.42
C ARG A 47 3.98 -3.86 9.18
N THR A 48 4.58 -4.94 8.70
CA THR A 48 5.94 -4.94 8.15
C THR A 48 5.80 -5.06 6.65
N ILE A 49 6.38 -4.13 5.92
CA ILE A 49 6.30 -4.06 4.47
C ILE A 49 7.69 -4.26 3.89
N GLU A 50 7.80 -5.17 2.94
CA GLU A 50 9.03 -5.41 2.19
C GLU A 50 8.82 -4.97 0.74
N ILE A 51 9.75 -4.19 0.22
CA ILE A 51 9.67 -3.70 -1.15
C ILE A 51 10.25 -4.77 -2.07
N LEU A 52 9.48 -5.12 -3.10
CA LEU A 52 9.89 -6.10 -4.10
C LEU A 52 10.40 -5.37 -5.34
N GLY A 53 11.72 -5.33 -5.51
CA GLY A 53 12.37 -4.62 -6.61
C GLY A 53 12.79 -3.21 -6.22
N GLU A 54 13.13 -2.40 -7.22
CA GLU A 54 13.54 -1.02 -7.04
C GLU A 54 12.37 -0.09 -7.34
N THR A 55 12.29 1.02 -6.62
CA THR A 55 11.22 1.99 -6.81
C THR A 55 11.64 3.38 -6.36
N ASP A 56 11.05 4.40 -6.97
CA ASP A 56 11.16 5.79 -6.53
C ASP A 56 9.91 6.27 -5.80
N TRP A 57 8.98 5.35 -5.53
CA TRP A 57 7.82 5.67 -4.69
C TRP A 57 8.27 6.00 -3.28
N GLN A 58 7.44 6.76 -2.57
CA GLN A 58 7.73 7.19 -1.20
C GLN A 58 6.59 6.83 -0.27
N ILE A 59 6.88 6.87 1.03
CA ILE A 59 5.88 6.74 2.08
C ILE A 59 6.00 7.92 3.02
N GLN A 60 4.89 8.36 3.57
CA GLN A 60 4.87 9.38 4.61
C GLN A 60 4.03 8.91 5.78
N LEU A 61 4.63 8.86 6.95
CA LEU A 61 3.93 8.69 8.21
C LEU A 61 3.51 10.07 8.72
N ASP A 62 2.47 10.13 9.55
CA ASP A 62 1.88 11.42 9.92
C ASP A 62 2.81 12.31 10.74
N ASP A 63 3.81 11.73 11.41
CA ASP A 63 4.78 12.45 12.22
C ASP A 63 6.10 12.73 11.49
N SER A 64 6.16 12.47 10.19
CA SER A 64 7.42 12.46 9.44
C SER A 64 7.27 13.12 8.09
N LEU A 65 8.42 13.48 7.50
CA LEU A 65 8.47 13.89 6.10
C LEU A 65 8.42 12.66 5.20
N PRO A 66 8.02 12.82 3.92
CA PRO A 66 8.09 11.73 2.98
C PRO A 66 9.49 11.12 2.90
N THR A 67 9.57 9.80 2.88
CA THR A 67 10.82 9.06 2.78
C THR A 67 10.74 8.05 1.64
N SER A 68 11.89 7.72 1.06
CA SER A 68 11.98 6.71 0.03
C SER A 68 11.59 5.34 0.58
N LEU A 69 10.85 4.57 -0.22
CA LEU A 69 10.58 3.18 0.09
C LEU A 69 11.84 2.38 -0.12
N SER A 70 12.49 1.99 0.96
CA SER A 70 13.67 1.15 0.93
C SER A 70 13.37 -0.16 1.64
N GLN A 71 13.98 -1.21 1.21
CA GLN A 71 13.91 -2.59 1.67
C GLN A 71 12.73 -3.00 2.57
N ARG A 72 12.72 -2.58 3.83
CA ARG A 72 11.71 -3.03 4.81
C ARG A 72 11.30 -1.88 5.70
N ILE A 73 9.99 -1.73 5.91
CA ILE A 73 9.41 -0.63 6.67
C ILE A 73 8.41 -1.19 7.67
N PHE A 74 8.45 -0.69 8.90
CA PHE A 74 7.48 -1.03 9.92
C PHE A 74 6.51 0.14 10.11
N ILE A 75 5.20 -0.16 10.05
CA ILE A 75 4.13 0.81 10.28
C ILE A 75 3.32 0.34 11.48
N PRO A 76 3.39 1.04 12.62
CA PRO A 76 2.60 0.69 13.79
C PRO A 76 1.09 0.77 13.49
N ARG A 77 0.32 -0.06 14.16
CA ARG A 77 -1.14 0.04 14.06
C ARG A 77 -1.61 1.43 14.46
N HIS A 78 -2.66 1.89 13.80
CA HIS A 78 -3.29 3.20 14.03
C HIS A 78 -2.41 4.40 13.65
N MET A 79 -1.23 4.17 13.08
CA MET A 79 -0.38 5.25 12.55
C MET A 79 -0.94 5.69 11.20
N TRP A 80 -1.33 6.96 11.11
CA TRP A 80 -1.73 7.54 9.83
C TRP A 80 -0.55 7.59 8.88
N HIS A 81 -0.77 7.15 7.65
CA HIS A 81 0.27 7.11 6.63
C HIS A 81 -0.33 7.17 5.24
N ARG A 82 0.51 7.46 4.26
CA ARG A 82 0.13 7.41 2.85
C ARG A 82 1.31 6.99 2.01
N THR A 83 1.00 6.40 0.85
CA THR A 83 1.99 6.10 -0.18
C THR A 83 2.00 7.24 -1.18
N ILE A 84 3.18 7.70 -1.57
CA ILE A 84 3.34 8.77 -2.55
C ILE A 84 3.82 8.14 -3.85
N LYS A 85 3.04 8.32 -4.89
CA LYS A 85 3.29 7.72 -6.20
C LYS A 85 4.62 8.19 -6.78
N GLY A 86 5.38 7.21 -7.31
CA GLY A 86 6.56 7.46 -8.13
C GLY A 86 6.30 7.12 -9.59
N THR A 87 7.35 6.68 -10.29
CA THR A 87 7.26 6.19 -11.67
C THR A 87 7.27 4.68 -11.67
N GLY A 88 6.55 4.08 -12.62
CA GLY A 88 6.42 2.62 -12.70
C GLY A 88 5.51 2.06 -11.62
N PRO A 89 5.21 0.75 -11.67
CA PRO A 89 4.41 0.10 -10.65
C PRO A 89 5.22 -0.12 -9.37
N LEU A 90 4.53 -0.19 -8.23
CA LEU A 90 5.12 -0.54 -6.95
C LEU A 90 4.60 -1.90 -6.51
N LYS A 91 5.50 -2.82 -6.22
CA LYS A 91 5.14 -4.14 -5.69
C LYS A 91 5.71 -4.29 -4.28
N ILE A 92 4.85 -4.65 -3.34
CA ILE A 92 5.25 -4.82 -1.95
C ILE A 92 4.73 -6.14 -1.39
N LYS A 93 5.41 -6.62 -0.36
CA LYS A 93 4.97 -7.77 0.43
C LYS A 93 4.62 -7.26 1.82
N ILE A 94 3.38 -7.47 2.22
CA ILE A 94 2.88 -7.04 3.53
C ILE A 94 2.80 -8.27 4.41
N TYR A 95 3.59 -8.30 5.48
CA TYR A 95 3.55 -9.40 6.43
C TYR A 95 2.41 -9.19 7.43
N LYS A 96 1.63 -10.22 7.64
CA LYS A 96 0.59 -10.22 8.66
C LYS A 96 1.23 -10.42 10.04
N SER A 97 0.75 -9.68 11.00
CA SER A 97 1.23 -9.79 12.39
C SER A 97 0.54 -10.92 13.14
#